data_26eabdb165033d2e8a05d8bf25cdd87e
#
_entry.id   26eabdb165033d2e8a05d8bf25cdd87e
#
_cell.length_a   1.000
_cell.length_b   1.000
_cell.length_c   1.000
_cell.angle_alpha   90.00
_cell.angle_beta   90.00
_cell.angle_gamma   90.00
#
_symmetry.space_group_name_H-M   'P 1'
#
loop_
_entity.id
_entity.type
_entity.pdbx_description
1 polymer ?
#
loop_
_entity_poly.entity_id
_entity_poly.type
_entity_poly.pdbx_seq_one_letter_code
_entity_poly.pdbx_strand_id
1 'polypeptide(L)'
;MARPFKQGIDYFPFDVELLSDRKLRKPKNKYGYLASIIYIILLCLIYKDKGYYLDYSEDVREDVELDVLECLQGKFQPTTETVGEVIEDLVACGLFSRDLFSKNILSSHRLQCTYYKATADRRAVNVDWRYWLLTETEMRGLGSSHPILTNFINRPKNDVNPTNNTINPPNNPQSKRNKSKQKEKKEKNTQSAYYDNPELNNIFCEFLDMRKAKKVDNTERAVGMLMKKIQDLPDALKISTIEESIMNGWKGLFPDKFKNSQPQDPANRPIYDYEGDETI
;
A
#
# COMPACT_ATOMS: atom_id res chain seq x y z
N MET A 1 32.60 -14.50 9.95
CA MET A 1 32.25 -13.10 10.19
C MET A 1 30.79 -12.86 9.81
N ALA A 2 29.99 -12.24 10.67
CA ALA A 2 28.61 -11.90 10.33
C ALA A 2 28.63 -10.78 9.26
N ARG A 3 27.80 -10.92 8.23
CA ARG A 3 27.65 -9.90 7.19
C ARG A 3 27.15 -8.60 7.82
N PRO A 4 27.77 -7.45 7.53
CA PRO A 4 27.33 -6.18 8.12
C PRO A 4 25.84 -5.92 7.76
N PHE A 5 25.11 -5.35 8.71
CA PHE A 5 23.69 -5.04 8.51
C PHE A 5 23.55 -3.97 7.43
N LYS A 6 22.95 -4.34 6.30
CA LYS A 6 22.67 -3.42 5.20
C LYS A 6 21.25 -2.89 5.34
N GLN A 7 21.08 -1.58 5.49
CA GLN A 7 19.77 -0.95 5.62
C GLN A 7 19.08 -0.78 4.26
N GLY A 8 19.80 -0.29 3.27
CA GLY A 8 19.29 -0.13 1.89
C GLY A 8 18.97 -1.44 1.18
N ILE A 9 18.43 -1.35 -0.03
CA ILE A 9 18.10 -2.49 -0.91
C ILE A 9 18.93 -2.42 -2.18
N ASP A 10 19.19 -3.58 -2.81
CA ASP A 10 20.03 -3.67 -4.01
C ASP A 10 19.22 -3.47 -5.30
N TYR A 11 17.92 -3.72 -5.25
CA TYR A 11 16.99 -3.54 -6.36
C TYR A 11 15.59 -3.22 -5.83
N PHE A 12 14.81 -2.52 -6.61
CA PHE A 12 13.40 -2.21 -6.33
C PHE A 12 12.55 -2.38 -7.59
N PRO A 13 11.26 -2.74 -7.47
CA PRO A 13 10.37 -2.85 -8.61
C PRO A 13 10.14 -1.48 -9.23
N PHE A 14 10.40 -1.37 -10.53
CA PHE A 14 10.12 -0.18 -11.31
C PHE A 14 8.67 -0.22 -11.81
N ASP A 15 7.89 0.81 -11.51
CA ASP A 15 6.53 0.92 -12.02
C ASP A 15 6.55 1.30 -13.50
N VAL A 16 5.95 0.48 -14.34
CA VAL A 16 5.91 0.68 -15.80
C VAL A 16 5.19 1.98 -16.19
N GLU A 17 4.27 2.46 -15.36
CA GLU A 17 3.54 3.72 -15.57
C GLU A 17 4.24 4.94 -14.97
N LEU A 18 5.41 4.78 -14.36
CA LEU A 18 6.12 5.88 -13.70
C LEU A 18 6.30 7.09 -14.64
N LEU A 19 6.73 6.84 -15.88
CA LEU A 19 7.00 7.90 -16.84
C LEU A 19 5.73 8.60 -17.36
N SER A 20 4.56 7.97 -17.19
CA SER A 20 3.24 8.53 -17.52
C SER A 20 2.47 9.05 -16.31
N ASP A 21 3.07 9.01 -15.10
CA ASP A 21 2.44 9.49 -13.88
C ASP A 21 2.01 10.97 -14.03
N ARG A 22 0.74 11.24 -13.67
CA ARG A 22 0.16 12.59 -13.75
C ARG A 22 0.92 13.63 -12.92
N LYS A 23 1.55 13.19 -11.82
CA LYS A 23 2.35 14.06 -10.96
C LYS A 23 3.63 14.54 -11.67
N LEU A 24 4.24 13.69 -12.51
CA LEU A 24 5.39 14.06 -13.32
C LEU A 24 5.06 15.01 -14.48
N ARG A 25 3.79 15.18 -14.84
CA ARG A 25 3.40 15.95 -16.02
C ARG A 25 3.86 17.41 -15.98
N LYS A 26 3.72 18.07 -14.82
CA LYS A 26 4.16 19.47 -14.66
C LYS A 26 5.68 19.62 -14.72
N PRO A 27 6.48 18.87 -13.91
CA PRO A 27 7.93 18.90 -14.02
C PRO A 27 8.44 18.53 -15.41
N LYS A 28 7.83 17.53 -16.07
CA LYS A 28 8.20 17.17 -17.46
C LYS A 28 7.93 18.28 -18.47
N ASN A 29 6.85 19.05 -18.32
CA ASN A 29 6.59 20.18 -19.19
C ASN A 29 7.64 21.30 -19.02
N LYS A 30 8.19 21.48 -17.81
CA LYS A 30 9.20 22.52 -17.50
C LYS A 30 10.62 22.07 -17.88
N TYR A 31 10.99 20.83 -17.55
CA TYR A 31 12.37 20.34 -17.66
C TYR A 31 12.53 19.16 -18.65
N GLY A 32 11.48 18.80 -19.37
CA GLY A 32 11.53 17.64 -20.26
C GLY A 32 11.73 16.33 -19.49
N TYR A 33 12.44 15.40 -20.11
CA TYR A 33 12.74 14.10 -19.50
C TYR A 33 13.70 14.19 -18.30
N LEU A 34 14.43 15.31 -18.17
CA LEU A 34 15.35 15.54 -17.06
C LEU A 34 14.66 15.35 -15.70
N ALA A 35 13.42 15.87 -15.53
CA ALA A 35 12.66 15.68 -14.30
C ALA A 35 12.41 14.21 -13.97
N SER A 36 12.13 13.37 -14.99
CA SER A 36 11.91 11.94 -14.77
C SER A 36 13.19 11.21 -14.41
N ILE A 37 14.31 11.55 -15.05
CA ILE A 37 15.60 10.93 -14.79
C ILE A 37 16.08 11.30 -13.39
N ILE A 38 16.02 12.58 -13.00
CA ILE A 38 16.37 13.02 -11.64
C ILE A 38 15.53 12.28 -10.60
N TYR A 39 14.21 12.13 -10.83
CA TYR A 39 13.36 11.38 -9.91
C TYR A 39 13.82 9.93 -9.75
N ILE A 40 14.18 9.26 -10.85
CA ILE A 40 14.70 7.88 -10.83
C ILE A 40 16.04 7.80 -10.07
N ILE A 41 16.95 8.74 -10.31
CA ILE A 41 18.24 8.81 -9.61
C ILE A 41 18.00 8.98 -8.10
N LEU A 42 17.12 9.89 -7.69
CA LEU A 42 16.77 10.08 -6.29
C LEU A 42 16.20 8.81 -5.66
N LEU A 43 15.35 8.06 -6.36
CA LEU A 43 14.87 6.76 -5.88
C LEU A 43 16.04 5.79 -5.68
N CYS A 44 17.00 5.75 -6.60
CA CYS A 44 18.19 4.91 -6.48
C CYS A 44 19.03 5.31 -5.26
N LEU A 45 19.28 6.61 -5.04
CA LEU A 45 20.03 7.11 -3.88
C LEU A 45 19.33 6.74 -2.57
N ILE A 46 18.03 6.99 -2.47
CA ILE A 46 17.22 6.66 -1.29
C ILE A 46 17.29 5.16 -0.97
N TYR A 47 17.04 4.30 -1.97
CA TYR A 47 17.01 2.86 -1.76
C TYR A 47 18.39 2.28 -1.48
N LYS A 48 19.45 2.85 -2.05
CA LYS A 48 20.85 2.43 -1.83
C LYS A 48 21.31 2.69 -0.40
N ASP A 49 20.97 3.83 0.18
CA ASP A 49 21.42 4.24 1.53
C ASP A 49 20.47 3.70 2.62
N LYS A 50 19.49 4.47 3.03
CA LYS A 50 18.57 4.12 4.13
C LYS A 50 17.41 3.25 3.67
N GLY A 51 17.09 3.25 2.38
CA GLY A 51 16.05 2.46 1.75
C GLY A 51 14.65 3.08 1.79
N TYR A 52 14.38 4.03 2.68
CA TYR A 52 13.04 4.62 2.85
C TYR A 52 13.03 6.15 2.99
N TYR A 53 14.18 6.79 3.14
CA TYR A 53 14.33 8.24 3.11
C TYR A 53 15.75 8.64 2.71
N LEU A 54 15.93 9.89 2.32
CA LEU A 54 17.21 10.54 2.08
C LEU A 54 17.24 11.85 2.88
N ASP A 55 18.36 12.10 3.58
CA ASP A 55 18.62 13.38 4.22
C ASP A 55 18.88 14.43 3.14
N TYR A 56 18.21 15.57 3.25
CA TYR A 56 18.32 16.70 2.33
C TYR A 56 18.46 18.00 3.15
N SER A 57 19.16 17.91 4.31
CA SER A 57 19.50 19.07 5.13
C SER A 57 20.49 19.99 4.41
N GLU A 58 20.58 21.23 4.84
CA GLU A 58 21.46 22.23 4.24
C GLU A 58 22.91 21.75 4.11
N ASP A 59 23.38 20.98 5.10
CA ASP A 59 24.75 20.44 5.15
C ASP A 59 25.02 19.33 4.11
N VAL A 60 23.98 18.62 3.66
CA VAL A 60 24.08 17.43 2.76
C VAL A 60 23.46 17.70 1.39
N ARG A 61 22.72 18.79 1.26
CA ARG A 61 21.94 19.13 0.05
C ARG A 61 22.83 19.20 -1.18
N GLU A 62 23.94 19.92 -1.08
CA GLU A 62 24.89 20.08 -2.18
C GLU A 62 25.50 18.73 -2.60
N ASP A 63 25.84 17.87 -1.64
CA ASP A 63 26.38 16.53 -1.93
C ASP A 63 25.34 15.67 -2.69
N VAL A 64 24.06 15.71 -2.30
CA VAL A 64 23.00 14.99 -2.99
C VAL A 64 22.81 15.52 -4.40
N GLU A 65 22.84 16.83 -4.61
CA GLU A 65 22.71 17.44 -5.92
C GLU A 65 23.92 17.10 -6.82
N LEU A 66 25.13 17.03 -6.24
CA LEU A 66 26.33 16.57 -6.95
C LEU A 66 26.27 15.09 -7.31
N ASP A 67 25.79 14.22 -6.41
CA ASP A 67 25.55 12.79 -6.69
C ASP A 67 24.57 12.61 -7.87
N VAL A 68 23.52 13.45 -7.92
CA VAL A 68 22.59 13.45 -9.06
C VAL A 68 23.29 13.89 -10.34
N LEU A 69 24.11 14.94 -10.29
CA LEU A 69 24.87 15.43 -11.44
C LEU A 69 25.91 14.43 -11.93
N GLU A 70 26.54 13.68 -11.04
CA GLU A 70 27.48 12.61 -11.40
C GLU A 70 26.80 11.53 -12.25
N CYS A 71 25.54 11.20 -11.93
CA CYS A 71 24.74 10.28 -12.73
C CYS A 71 24.28 10.86 -14.08
N LEU A 72 24.35 12.17 -14.26
CA LEU A 72 23.88 12.91 -15.45
C LEU A 72 25.01 13.42 -16.33
N GLN A 73 26.24 12.91 -16.17
CA GLN A 73 27.39 13.36 -16.95
C GLN A 73 27.13 13.26 -18.46
N GLY A 74 27.47 14.32 -19.17
CA GLY A 74 27.32 14.35 -20.62
C GLY A 74 27.35 15.76 -21.21
N LYS A 75 27.09 15.84 -22.51
CA LYS A 75 27.16 17.10 -23.27
C LYS A 75 26.16 18.17 -22.79
N PHE A 76 25.02 17.74 -22.22
CA PHE A 76 23.94 18.61 -21.76
C PHE A 76 23.71 18.39 -20.25
N GLN A 77 24.75 18.57 -19.46
CA GLN A 77 24.67 18.44 -18.01
C GLN A 77 23.94 19.66 -17.41
N PRO A 78 22.92 19.45 -16.54
CA PRO A 78 22.28 20.56 -15.82
C PRO A 78 23.22 21.16 -14.76
N THR A 79 22.84 22.28 -14.19
CA THR A 79 23.52 22.86 -13.00
C THR A 79 22.92 22.32 -11.72
N THR A 80 23.64 22.44 -10.58
CA THR A 80 23.12 22.10 -9.25
C THR A 80 21.82 22.85 -8.97
N GLU A 81 21.74 24.14 -9.28
CA GLU A 81 20.54 24.94 -9.12
C GLU A 81 19.34 24.31 -9.87
N THR A 82 19.56 23.87 -11.11
CA THR A 82 18.51 23.20 -11.89
C THR A 82 18.06 21.88 -11.23
N VAL A 83 18.99 21.11 -10.66
CA VAL A 83 18.67 19.88 -9.93
C VAL A 83 17.82 20.21 -8.69
N GLY A 84 18.21 21.21 -7.91
CA GLY A 84 17.45 21.69 -6.75
C GLY A 84 16.03 22.14 -7.11
N GLU A 85 15.88 22.97 -8.17
CA GLU A 85 14.56 23.37 -8.66
C GLU A 85 13.69 22.17 -9.07
N VAL A 86 14.27 21.18 -9.74
CA VAL A 86 13.55 19.96 -10.11
C VAL A 86 13.08 19.21 -8.87
N ILE A 87 13.94 19.07 -7.85
CA ILE A 87 13.59 18.42 -6.59
C ILE A 87 12.41 19.13 -5.91
N GLU A 88 12.44 20.46 -5.83
CA GLU A 88 11.33 21.25 -5.27
C GLU A 88 10.02 21.07 -6.05
N ASP A 89 10.08 21.07 -7.38
CA ASP A 89 8.92 20.83 -8.22
C ASP A 89 8.38 19.38 -8.09
N LEU A 90 9.24 18.37 -7.88
CA LEU A 90 8.84 17.00 -7.59
C LEU A 90 8.11 16.91 -6.23
N VAL A 91 8.57 17.64 -5.23
CA VAL A 91 7.89 17.76 -3.93
C VAL A 91 6.55 18.50 -4.09
N ALA A 92 6.54 19.62 -4.82
CA ALA A 92 5.34 20.42 -5.07
C ALA A 92 4.25 19.61 -5.78
N CYS A 93 4.63 18.68 -6.66
CA CYS A 93 3.70 17.78 -7.36
C CYS A 93 3.27 16.56 -6.51
N GLY A 94 3.81 16.38 -5.30
CA GLY A 94 3.44 15.31 -4.37
C GLY A 94 4.03 13.95 -4.75
N LEU A 95 5.18 13.92 -5.42
CA LEU A 95 6.00 12.71 -5.60
C LEU A 95 6.80 12.38 -4.32
N PHE A 96 7.18 13.42 -3.58
CA PHE A 96 7.70 13.33 -2.21
C PHE A 96 6.74 14.00 -1.23
N SER A 97 6.82 13.64 0.04
CA SER A 97 6.03 14.19 1.12
C SER A 97 6.49 15.61 1.45
N ARG A 98 5.57 16.58 1.40
CA ARG A 98 5.85 17.97 1.79
C ARG A 98 6.18 18.10 3.27
N ASP A 99 5.49 17.31 4.11
CA ASP A 99 5.69 17.33 5.56
C ASP A 99 7.09 16.81 5.97
N LEU A 100 7.62 15.83 5.23
CA LEU A 100 8.99 15.37 5.45
C LEU A 100 10.01 16.31 4.81
N PHE A 101 9.68 16.89 3.66
CA PHE A 101 10.54 17.88 3.02
C PHE A 101 10.74 19.13 3.88
N SER A 102 9.70 19.58 4.60
CA SER A 102 9.84 20.68 5.59
C SER A 102 10.76 20.33 6.77
N LYS A 103 11.10 19.06 6.94
CA LYS A 103 12.08 18.54 7.90
C LYS A 103 13.40 18.15 7.22
N ASN A 104 13.63 18.64 6.01
CA ASN A 104 14.79 18.34 5.18
C ASN A 104 14.95 16.83 4.85
N ILE A 105 13.84 16.13 4.65
CA ILE A 105 13.84 14.69 4.34
C ILE A 105 13.08 14.44 3.03
N LEU A 106 13.73 13.76 2.10
CA LEU A 106 13.10 13.24 0.89
C LEU A 106 12.60 11.82 1.12
N SER A 107 11.29 11.67 1.14
CA SER A 107 10.61 10.38 1.23
C SER A 107 9.16 10.48 0.72
N SER A 108 8.52 9.36 0.50
CA SER A 108 7.10 9.31 0.17
C SER A 108 6.44 8.02 0.64
N HIS A 109 5.14 8.06 0.83
CA HIS A 109 4.34 6.89 1.21
C HIS A 109 4.55 5.70 0.26
N ARG A 110 4.50 5.94 -1.07
CA ARG A 110 4.72 4.92 -2.09
C ARG A 110 6.11 4.28 -1.99
N LEU A 111 7.14 5.09 -1.77
CA LEU A 111 8.51 4.65 -1.61
C LEU A 111 8.64 3.74 -0.37
N GLN A 112 8.04 4.11 0.75
CA GLN A 112 8.06 3.32 1.98
C GLN A 112 7.26 2.02 1.84
N CYS A 113 6.14 2.01 1.10
CA CYS A 113 5.43 0.76 0.76
C CYS A 113 6.34 -0.20 -0.02
N THR A 114 7.11 0.31 -0.99
CA THR A 114 8.05 -0.51 -1.76
C THR A 114 9.18 -1.06 -0.88
N TYR A 115 9.78 -0.22 -0.04
CA TYR A 115 10.81 -0.64 0.91
C TYR A 115 10.27 -1.69 1.89
N TYR A 116 9.09 -1.48 2.45
CA TYR A 116 8.44 -2.44 3.34
C TYR A 116 8.30 -3.81 2.67
N LYS A 117 7.78 -3.88 1.46
CA LYS A 117 7.67 -5.14 0.70
C LYS A 117 9.03 -5.78 0.40
N ALA A 118 10.01 -4.98 -0.01
CA ALA A 118 11.35 -5.46 -0.38
C ALA A 118 12.15 -6.00 0.81
N THR A 119 11.78 -5.63 2.03
CA THR A 119 12.48 -6.05 3.26
C THR A 119 11.72 -7.10 4.06
N ALA A 120 10.65 -7.69 3.50
CA ALA A 120 9.79 -8.64 4.20
C ALA A 120 10.54 -9.88 4.71
N ASP A 121 11.51 -10.39 3.96
CA ASP A 121 12.28 -11.60 4.30
C ASP A 121 13.48 -11.31 5.21
N ARG A 122 13.69 -10.07 5.61
CA ARG A 122 14.81 -9.72 6.51
C ARG A 122 14.45 -10.10 7.95
N ARG A 123 15.45 -10.60 8.69
CA ARG A 123 15.27 -10.96 10.12
C ARG A 123 15.05 -9.73 11.02
N ALA A 124 15.67 -8.61 10.68
CA ALA A 124 15.56 -7.35 11.41
C ALA A 124 15.63 -6.17 10.43
N VAL A 125 14.79 -5.18 10.63
CA VAL A 125 14.80 -3.91 9.91
C VAL A 125 14.50 -2.81 10.91
N ASN A 126 15.44 -1.86 11.03
CA ASN A 126 15.28 -0.70 11.91
C ASN A 126 14.88 0.51 11.08
N VAL A 127 13.87 1.22 11.54
CA VAL A 127 13.40 2.46 10.91
C VAL A 127 13.36 3.58 11.94
N ASP A 128 13.63 4.80 11.49
CA ASP A 128 13.40 6.00 12.28
C ASP A 128 11.92 6.39 12.16
N TRP A 129 11.19 6.24 13.25
CA TRP A 129 9.76 6.49 13.27
C TRP A 129 9.39 7.95 13.01
N ARG A 130 10.32 8.89 13.19
CA ARG A 130 10.11 10.31 12.88
C ARG A 130 9.87 10.55 11.39
N TYR A 131 10.41 9.68 10.53
CA TYR A 131 10.34 9.78 9.08
C TYR A 131 9.48 8.69 8.46
N TRP A 132 8.90 7.80 9.28
CA TRP A 132 8.07 6.69 8.82
C TRP A 132 6.62 7.13 8.62
N LEU A 133 6.06 6.92 7.42
CA LEU A 133 4.74 7.39 7.01
C LEU A 133 3.65 6.31 7.08
N LEU A 134 4.04 5.03 7.06
CA LEU A 134 3.05 3.95 7.02
C LEU A 134 2.40 3.75 8.38
N THR A 135 1.08 3.65 8.38
CA THR A 135 0.28 3.29 9.55
C THR A 135 0.32 1.79 9.82
N GLU A 136 -0.06 1.38 11.04
CA GLU A 136 -0.16 -0.03 11.39
C GLU A 136 -1.11 -0.80 10.44
N THR A 137 -2.26 -0.21 10.11
CA THR A 137 -3.26 -0.83 9.22
C THR A 137 -2.70 -1.06 7.82
N GLU A 138 -1.96 -0.08 7.27
CA GLU A 138 -1.33 -0.20 5.96
C GLU A 138 -0.22 -1.25 5.97
N MET A 139 0.62 -1.28 7.02
CA MET A 139 1.67 -2.28 7.17
C MET A 139 1.09 -3.70 7.27
N ARG A 140 0.00 -3.89 8.03
CA ARG A 140 -0.72 -5.18 8.10
C ARG A 140 -1.28 -5.60 6.74
N GLY A 141 -1.81 -4.66 5.96
CA GLY A 141 -2.31 -4.90 4.60
C GLY A 141 -1.23 -5.26 3.59
N LEU A 142 0.02 -4.83 3.82
CA LEU A 142 1.17 -5.14 2.97
C LEU A 142 1.88 -6.45 3.36
N GLY A 143 1.77 -6.88 4.62
CA GLY A 143 2.37 -8.11 5.14
C GLY A 143 2.37 -8.13 6.67
N SER A 144 1.67 -9.09 7.28
CA SER A 144 1.43 -9.15 8.73
C SER A 144 2.63 -9.64 9.54
N SER A 145 3.59 -10.34 8.94
CA SER A 145 4.76 -10.94 9.63
C SER A 145 6.05 -10.16 9.39
N HIS A 146 5.98 -8.82 9.27
CA HIS A 146 7.12 -8.01 8.93
C HIS A 146 7.87 -7.50 10.18
N PRO A 147 9.22 -7.51 10.21
CA PRO A 147 10.00 -7.02 11.36
C PRO A 147 9.70 -5.57 11.74
N ILE A 148 9.48 -4.68 10.77
CA ILE A 148 9.09 -3.28 11.03
C ILE A 148 7.76 -3.22 11.78
N LEU A 149 6.76 -4.01 11.39
CA LEU A 149 5.46 -4.04 12.06
C LEU A 149 5.59 -4.56 13.49
N THR A 150 6.37 -5.62 13.69
CA THR A 150 6.66 -6.14 15.03
C THR A 150 7.31 -5.08 15.92
N ASN A 151 8.30 -4.37 15.39
CA ASN A 151 8.96 -3.26 16.11
C ASN A 151 7.99 -2.10 16.37
N PHE A 152 7.10 -1.79 15.42
CA PHE A 152 6.09 -0.74 15.57
C PHE A 152 5.11 -1.05 16.70
N ILE A 153 4.64 -2.29 16.81
CA ILE A 153 3.69 -2.73 17.85
C ILE A 153 4.36 -2.74 19.23
N ASN A 154 5.62 -3.18 19.30
CA ASN A 154 6.37 -3.34 20.55
C ASN A 154 7.06 -2.05 21.03
N ARG A 155 6.98 -0.94 20.28
CA ARG A 155 7.59 0.32 20.68
C ARG A 155 6.92 0.91 21.93
N PRO A 156 7.67 1.58 22.82
CA PRO A 156 7.09 2.32 23.93
C PRO A 156 6.15 3.42 23.39
N LYS A 157 4.94 3.52 23.95
CA LYS A 157 3.91 4.48 23.49
C LYS A 157 4.27 5.97 23.67
N ASN A 158 5.46 6.27 24.19
CA ASN A 158 5.90 7.65 24.45
C ASN A 158 6.54 8.34 23.23
N ASP A 159 6.84 7.61 22.16
CA ASP A 159 7.26 8.20 20.89
C ASP A 159 6.03 8.55 20.05
N VAL A 160 5.41 9.67 20.37
CA VAL A 160 4.28 10.23 19.62
C VAL A 160 4.78 10.63 18.24
N ASN A 161 4.37 9.88 17.22
CA ASN A 161 4.54 10.29 15.84
C ASN A 161 3.58 11.46 15.56
N PRO A 162 4.04 12.68 15.26
CA PRO A 162 3.16 13.85 15.07
C PRO A 162 2.35 13.82 13.76
N THR A 163 2.37 12.73 13.03
CA THR A 163 1.72 12.64 11.72
C THR A 163 0.39 11.88 11.77
N ASN A 164 -0.54 12.32 12.62
CA ASN A 164 -1.97 12.05 12.44
C ASN A 164 -2.64 13.25 11.76
N ASN A 165 -2.16 13.64 10.59
CA ASN A 165 -2.92 14.53 9.72
C ASN A 165 -3.51 13.70 8.59
N THR A 166 -4.79 13.48 8.72
CA THR A 166 -5.72 13.03 7.69
C THR A 166 -5.50 13.84 6.42
N ILE A 167 -4.82 13.26 5.44
CA ILE A 167 -4.74 13.85 4.10
C ILE A 167 -6.06 13.53 3.40
N ASN A 168 -6.99 14.47 3.46
CA ASN A 168 -8.13 14.51 2.55
C ASN A 168 -7.63 14.89 1.16
N PRO A 169 -8.01 14.16 0.10
CA PRO A 169 -7.74 14.59 -1.27
C PRO A 169 -8.51 15.88 -1.57
N PRO A 170 -7.98 16.80 -2.42
CA PRO A 170 -8.62 18.07 -2.69
C PRO A 170 -9.93 17.88 -3.47
N ASN A 171 -11.04 18.18 -2.82
CA ASN A 171 -12.32 18.37 -3.47
C ASN A 171 -12.40 19.76 -4.08
N ASN A 172 -12.74 19.82 -5.37
CA ASN A 172 -13.12 21.00 -6.11
C ASN A 172 -14.42 21.59 -5.53
N PRO A 173 -14.54 22.93 -5.42
CA PRO A 173 -15.66 23.54 -4.70
C PRO A 173 -16.84 23.82 -5.62
N GLN A 174 -18.02 23.41 -5.22
CA GLN A 174 -19.23 24.21 -5.47
C GLN A 174 -20.38 23.88 -4.53
N SER A 175 -20.77 24.93 -3.86
CA SER A 175 -22.12 25.38 -3.52
C SER A 175 -22.78 24.94 -2.20
N LYS A 176 -22.68 25.85 -1.24
CA LYS A 176 -23.69 26.55 -0.41
C LYS A 176 -24.67 25.76 0.48
N ARG A 177 -24.55 26.11 1.79
CA ARG A 177 -25.59 26.37 2.84
C ARG A 177 -26.39 25.17 3.38
N ASN A 178 -26.29 24.83 4.66
CA ASN A 178 -26.88 25.52 5.80
C ASN A 178 -26.56 24.82 7.15
N LYS A 179 -26.53 25.67 8.17
CA LYS A 179 -26.40 25.48 9.61
C LYS A 179 -27.21 24.32 10.22
N SER A 180 -26.64 23.62 11.17
CA SER A 180 -26.88 23.71 12.61
C SER A 180 -27.00 22.37 13.34
N LYS A 181 -26.39 22.38 14.52
CA LYS A 181 -26.67 21.67 15.76
C LYS A 181 -26.02 20.31 16.02
N GLN A 182 -25.08 20.42 16.96
CA GLN A 182 -24.62 19.38 17.89
C GLN A 182 -25.76 18.52 18.42
N LYS A 183 -25.51 17.22 18.45
CA LYS A 183 -25.92 16.39 19.59
C LYS A 183 -25.10 15.13 19.64
N GLU A 184 -24.35 14.98 20.71
CA GLU A 184 -23.80 13.70 21.16
C GLU A 184 -24.93 12.67 21.23
N LYS A 185 -24.71 11.52 20.65
CA LYS A 185 -25.39 10.29 21.02
C LYS A 185 -24.44 9.11 20.89
N LYS A 186 -24.12 8.57 22.05
CA LYS A 186 -23.72 7.17 22.21
C LYS A 186 -24.76 6.32 21.47
N GLU A 187 -24.36 5.71 20.35
CA GLU A 187 -25.16 4.64 19.77
C GLU A 187 -24.60 3.30 20.21
N LYS A 188 -25.41 2.63 20.99
CA LYS A 188 -25.34 1.22 21.29
C LYS A 188 -25.37 0.44 19.97
N ASN A 189 -24.41 -0.47 19.84
CA ASN A 189 -24.33 -1.47 18.79
C ASN A 189 -25.59 -2.36 18.85
N THR A 190 -26.59 -2.05 18.03
CA THR A 190 -27.71 -2.96 17.77
C THR A 190 -27.28 -3.78 16.58
N GLN A 191 -26.68 -4.95 16.83
CA GLN A 191 -26.41 -5.96 15.82
C GLN A 191 -27.75 -6.37 15.20
N SER A 192 -27.94 -6.05 13.93
CA SER A 192 -29.04 -6.62 13.14
C SER A 192 -28.80 -8.13 13.07
N ALA A 193 -29.71 -8.92 13.64
CA ALA A 193 -29.63 -10.37 13.59
C ALA A 193 -30.03 -10.84 12.19
N TYR A 194 -29.06 -11.18 11.37
CA TYR A 194 -29.25 -11.78 10.03
C TYR A 194 -29.41 -13.29 10.08
N TYR A 195 -28.81 -13.94 11.08
CA TYR A 195 -28.84 -15.37 11.29
C TYR A 195 -29.06 -15.71 12.77
N ASP A 196 -29.75 -16.80 13.04
CA ASP A 196 -30.00 -17.32 14.42
C ASP A 196 -28.71 -17.85 15.07
N ASN A 197 -27.78 -18.34 14.27
CA ASN A 197 -26.46 -18.79 14.73
C ASN A 197 -25.60 -17.57 15.04
N PRO A 198 -25.17 -17.35 16.31
CA PRO A 198 -24.45 -16.14 16.71
C PRO A 198 -23.06 -16.02 16.06
N GLU A 199 -22.36 -17.14 15.81
CA GLU A 199 -21.06 -17.16 15.14
C GLU A 199 -21.20 -16.76 13.67
N LEU A 200 -22.12 -17.34 12.94
CA LEU A 200 -22.43 -17.01 11.56
C LEU A 200 -22.90 -15.55 11.42
N ASN A 201 -23.73 -15.07 12.35
CA ASN A 201 -24.19 -13.69 12.35
C ASN A 201 -23.04 -12.71 12.55
N ASN A 202 -22.10 -13.01 13.44
CA ASN A 202 -20.95 -12.16 13.73
C ASN A 202 -20.02 -12.04 12.51
N ILE A 203 -19.67 -13.17 11.91
CA ILE A 203 -18.82 -13.22 10.71
C ILE A 203 -19.50 -12.54 9.51
N PHE A 204 -20.83 -12.68 9.37
CA PHE A 204 -21.55 -11.98 8.31
C PHE A 204 -21.57 -10.46 8.52
N CYS A 205 -21.69 -9.97 9.74
CA CYS A 205 -21.57 -8.55 10.07
C CYS A 205 -20.16 -8.02 9.74
N GLU A 206 -19.09 -8.76 10.08
CA GLU A 206 -17.71 -8.41 9.71
C GLU A 206 -17.52 -8.32 8.19
N PHE A 207 -18.12 -9.23 7.43
CA PHE A 207 -18.13 -9.17 5.98
C PHE A 207 -18.83 -7.92 5.44
N LEU A 208 -19.98 -7.53 6.01
CA LEU A 208 -20.68 -6.30 5.63
C LEU A 208 -19.88 -5.04 5.97
N ASP A 209 -19.18 -5.02 7.10
CA ASP A 209 -18.30 -3.93 7.48
C ASP A 209 -17.08 -3.83 6.55
N MET A 210 -16.48 -4.95 6.15
CA MET A 210 -15.43 -5.00 5.14
C MET A 210 -15.92 -4.45 3.79
N ARG A 211 -17.14 -4.79 3.35
CA ARG A 211 -17.75 -4.24 2.13
C ARG A 211 -17.93 -2.74 2.22
N LYS A 212 -18.41 -2.23 3.37
CA LYS A 212 -18.58 -0.80 3.64
C LYS A 212 -17.24 -0.06 3.61
N ALA A 213 -16.19 -0.64 4.20
CA ALA A 213 -14.84 -0.11 4.12
C ALA A 213 -14.32 -0.02 2.67
N LYS A 214 -14.76 -0.94 1.80
CA LYS A 214 -14.47 -0.93 0.35
C LYS A 214 -15.42 -0.06 -0.48
N LYS A 215 -16.18 0.83 0.15
CA LYS A 215 -17.15 1.74 -0.49
C LYS A 215 -18.20 1.00 -1.33
N VAL A 216 -18.65 -0.16 -0.86
CA VAL A 216 -19.75 -0.93 -1.46
C VAL A 216 -20.98 -0.77 -0.57
N ASP A 217 -22.06 -0.28 -1.15
CA ASP A 217 -23.30 -0.08 -0.41
C ASP A 217 -23.93 -1.42 -0.01
N ASN A 218 -24.24 -1.55 1.28
CA ASN A 218 -24.97 -2.66 1.86
C ASN A 218 -26.47 -2.34 1.91
N THR A 219 -27.08 -2.10 0.73
CA THR A 219 -28.53 -1.93 0.65
C THR A 219 -29.23 -3.22 1.06
N GLU A 220 -30.45 -3.12 1.61
CA GLU A 220 -31.25 -4.27 2.03
C GLU A 220 -31.38 -5.33 0.92
N ARG A 221 -31.57 -4.88 -0.33
CA ARG A 221 -31.61 -5.74 -1.51
C ARG A 221 -30.27 -6.45 -1.76
N ALA A 222 -29.15 -5.76 -1.62
CA ALA A 222 -27.82 -6.34 -1.81
C ALA A 222 -27.50 -7.38 -0.74
N VAL A 223 -27.83 -7.10 0.52
CA VAL A 223 -27.70 -8.04 1.65
C VAL A 223 -28.58 -9.27 1.43
N GLY A 224 -29.83 -9.10 1.04
CA GLY A 224 -30.73 -10.22 0.72
C GLY A 224 -30.23 -11.10 -0.42
N MET A 225 -29.58 -10.52 -1.44
CA MET A 225 -28.95 -11.30 -2.52
C MET A 225 -27.72 -12.10 -2.05
N LEU A 226 -26.94 -11.55 -1.13
CA LEU A 226 -25.80 -12.24 -0.52
C LEU A 226 -26.27 -13.44 0.33
N MET A 227 -27.29 -13.23 1.15
CA MET A 227 -27.89 -14.30 1.97
C MET A 227 -28.45 -15.42 1.11
N LYS A 228 -29.17 -15.09 0.02
CA LYS A 228 -29.69 -16.08 -0.94
C LYS A 228 -28.62 -16.97 -1.55
N LYS A 229 -27.42 -16.41 -1.85
CA LYS A 229 -26.33 -17.18 -2.46
C LYS A 229 -25.79 -18.32 -1.59
N ILE A 230 -25.91 -18.19 -0.28
CA ILE A 230 -25.41 -19.18 0.67
C ILE A 230 -26.54 -19.85 1.45
N GLN A 231 -27.80 -19.58 1.11
CA GLN A 231 -28.98 -20.04 1.83
C GLN A 231 -28.99 -21.58 2.00
N ASP A 232 -28.67 -22.29 0.92
CA ASP A 232 -28.77 -23.76 0.85
C ASP A 232 -27.55 -24.49 1.43
N LEU A 233 -26.57 -23.77 1.96
CA LEU A 233 -25.37 -24.36 2.55
C LEU A 233 -25.59 -24.65 4.05
N PRO A 234 -24.94 -25.70 4.59
CA PRO A 234 -24.81 -25.89 6.03
C PRO A 234 -24.06 -24.71 6.68
N ASP A 235 -24.36 -24.39 7.93
CA ASP A 235 -23.78 -23.21 8.61
C ASP A 235 -22.25 -23.21 8.64
N ALA A 236 -21.62 -24.39 8.80
CA ALA A 236 -20.16 -24.51 8.72
C ALA A 236 -19.60 -24.06 7.35
N LEU A 237 -20.27 -24.40 6.25
CA LEU A 237 -19.86 -24.00 4.90
C LEU A 237 -20.21 -22.53 4.61
N LYS A 238 -21.27 -21.98 5.20
CA LYS A 238 -21.57 -20.55 5.15
C LYS A 238 -20.45 -19.76 5.80
N ILE A 239 -20.02 -20.16 7.00
CA ILE A 239 -18.92 -19.54 7.75
C ILE A 239 -17.65 -19.54 6.89
N SER A 240 -17.20 -20.71 6.41
CA SER A 240 -15.99 -20.83 5.59
C SER A 240 -16.05 -19.98 4.31
N THR A 241 -17.22 -19.92 3.64
CA THR A 241 -17.42 -19.11 2.42
C THR A 241 -17.30 -17.61 2.71
N ILE A 242 -17.82 -17.16 3.87
CA ILE A 242 -17.76 -15.76 4.27
C ILE A 242 -16.34 -15.39 4.69
N GLU A 243 -15.67 -16.25 5.47
CA GLU A 243 -14.27 -16.05 5.91
C GLU A 243 -13.33 -15.95 4.70
N GLU A 244 -13.45 -16.86 3.72
CA GLU A 244 -12.65 -16.79 2.50
C GLU A 244 -12.89 -15.50 1.73
N SER A 245 -14.13 -15.03 1.68
CA SER A 245 -14.47 -13.75 1.04
C SER A 245 -13.89 -12.56 1.79
N ILE A 246 -13.81 -12.61 3.13
CA ILE A 246 -13.14 -11.62 3.96
C ILE A 246 -11.63 -11.65 3.72
N MET A 247 -11.01 -12.84 3.78
CA MET A 247 -9.58 -13.05 3.58
C MET A 247 -9.10 -12.53 2.22
N ASN A 248 -9.85 -12.83 1.16
CA ASN A 248 -9.52 -12.38 -0.20
C ASN A 248 -10.04 -10.98 -0.51
N GLY A 249 -10.77 -10.39 0.43
CA GLY A 249 -11.36 -9.06 0.26
C GLY A 249 -12.37 -8.97 -0.88
N TRP A 250 -13.10 -10.02 -1.17
CA TRP A 250 -14.10 -10.03 -2.23
C TRP A 250 -15.36 -9.26 -1.83
N LYS A 251 -15.97 -8.61 -2.83
CA LYS A 251 -17.21 -7.85 -2.63
C LYS A 251 -18.47 -8.73 -2.66
N GLY A 252 -18.34 -10.01 -2.95
CA GLY A 252 -19.42 -11.00 -3.05
C GLY A 252 -19.07 -12.32 -2.39
N LEU A 253 -20.06 -13.22 -2.24
CA LEU A 253 -19.89 -14.57 -1.74
C LEU A 253 -19.89 -15.57 -2.93
N PHE A 254 -18.99 -16.55 -2.91
CA PHE A 254 -18.73 -17.49 -4.02
C PHE A 254 -18.69 -18.94 -3.51
N PRO A 255 -19.87 -19.56 -3.22
CA PRO A 255 -19.94 -20.90 -2.67
C PRO A 255 -19.45 -22.02 -3.60
N ASP A 256 -19.41 -21.75 -4.92
CA ASP A 256 -19.09 -22.81 -5.92
C ASP A 256 -17.62 -23.22 -5.91
N LYS A 257 -16.73 -22.43 -5.30
CA LYS A 257 -15.32 -22.79 -5.13
C LYS A 257 -15.10 -23.97 -4.18
N PHE A 258 -16.01 -24.20 -3.24
CA PHE A 258 -15.95 -25.32 -2.31
C PHE A 258 -16.51 -26.63 -2.86
N LYS A 259 -17.32 -26.60 -3.92
CA LYS A 259 -17.85 -27.82 -4.56
C LYS A 259 -16.79 -28.61 -5.32
N ASN A 260 -15.67 -27.97 -5.69
CA ASN A 260 -14.56 -28.63 -6.40
C ASN A 260 -13.41 -29.10 -5.50
N SER A 261 -13.54 -29.01 -4.19
CA SER A 261 -12.51 -29.42 -3.21
C SER A 261 -12.81 -30.76 -2.54
N GLN A 262 -13.64 -31.61 -3.11
CA GLN A 262 -13.68 -33.02 -2.69
C GLN A 262 -12.43 -33.71 -3.24
N PRO A 263 -11.73 -34.56 -2.44
CA PRO A 263 -10.60 -35.34 -2.92
C PRO A 263 -11.09 -36.23 -4.06
N GLN A 264 -10.60 -35.99 -5.27
CA GLN A 264 -10.83 -36.87 -6.41
C GLN A 264 -10.15 -38.19 -6.09
N ASP A 265 -10.95 -39.26 -6.13
CA ASP A 265 -10.53 -40.67 -6.06
C ASP A 265 -9.34 -40.87 -7.02
N PRO A 266 -8.19 -41.44 -6.53
CA PRO A 266 -7.00 -41.59 -7.39
C PRO A 266 -7.20 -42.53 -8.58
N ALA A 267 -8.34 -43.19 -8.72
CA ALA A 267 -8.64 -44.12 -9.79
C ALA A 267 -9.12 -43.49 -11.12
N ASN A 268 -9.34 -42.20 -11.20
CA ASN A 268 -9.88 -41.53 -12.40
C ASN A 268 -8.99 -40.42 -12.92
N ARG A 269 -7.69 -40.69 -13.13
CA ARG A 269 -6.79 -39.80 -13.88
C ARG A 269 -6.84 -40.20 -15.35
N PRO A 270 -7.08 -39.26 -16.28
CA PRO A 270 -6.86 -39.54 -17.71
C PRO A 270 -5.35 -39.73 -17.93
N ILE A 271 -5.00 -40.90 -18.48
CA ILE A 271 -3.66 -41.23 -18.94
C ILE A 271 -3.48 -40.43 -20.23
N TYR A 272 -2.59 -39.43 -20.22
CA TYR A 272 -2.10 -38.80 -21.44
C TYR A 272 -0.92 -39.65 -21.93
N ASP A 273 -1.16 -40.49 -22.95
CA ASP A 273 -0.10 -41.13 -23.72
C ASP A 273 0.67 -40.06 -24.51
N TYR A 274 1.90 -39.85 -24.12
CA TYR A 274 2.89 -39.11 -24.87
C TYR A 274 3.48 -40.06 -25.93
N GLU A 275 2.90 -40.08 -27.11
CA GLU A 275 3.62 -40.65 -28.29
C GLU A 275 4.71 -39.66 -28.68
N GLY A 276 5.96 -40.07 -28.45
CA GLY A 276 7.13 -39.39 -28.90
C GLY A 276 7.25 -39.53 -30.42
N ASP A 277 7.28 -38.41 -31.13
CA ASP A 277 7.72 -38.35 -32.51
C ASP A 277 9.23 -38.13 -32.54
N GLU A 278 9.97 -39.26 -32.62
CA GLU A 278 11.33 -39.29 -33.08
C GLU A 278 11.28 -39.35 -34.61
N THR A 279 11.64 -38.26 -35.31
CA THR A 279 12.13 -38.38 -36.69
C THR A 279 13.09 -37.23 -37.03
N ILE A 280 14.38 -37.65 -37.17
CA ILE A 280 15.48 -37.23 -38.03
C ILE A 280 15.95 -35.77 -37.94
#